data_53fcfb22a57ccbc492b7befab6e521cd
#
_entry.id   53fcfb22a57ccbc492b7befab6e521cd
#
_cell.length_a   1.000
_cell.length_b   1.000
_cell.length_c   1.000
_cell.angle_alpha   90.00
_cell.angle_beta   90.00
_cell.angle_gamma   90.00
#
_symmetry.space_group_name_H-M   'P 1'
#
loop_
_entity.id
_entity.type
_entity.pdbx_description
1 polymer ?
#
loop_
_entity_poly.entity_id
_entity_poly.type
_entity_poly.pdbx_seq_one_letter_code
_entity_poly.pdbx_strand_id
1 'polypeptide(L)'
;MSKINNVRLPNAAPLNYSPEQFNQLVRSLEQIVFQLNTSYTPTTSENTASALSWAVGRAGSAGGGFAGGIRGFQPSSGILLPHAMLMSNLDQESLGTTAENIVTFDTPIIEYDVRAGSHEATFTASIATTTMTVSAIASGVLLPGMTLTGTGVSAGTRIVAQLTGTAGETGTYSVTISQTVASTTVQGSRASKLVFDYPGEYYISVRLQATNQDNAVKEIEVWAKSKGVNYPLSNTRFDLPERKSASIWGHGVPAIMGIFTVNDPVTDYLEIAWWSESILVYLEHYDARTAPVRPEISSVVLTATLVSAVGE
;
A
#
# COMPACT_ATOMS: atom_id res chain seq x y z
N MET A 1 4.51 -36.54 -12.42
CA MET A 1 4.22 -37.99 -12.61
C MET A 1 4.55 -38.72 -11.33
N SER A 2 3.54 -39.08 -10.55
CA SER A 2 3.71 -39.94 -9.39
C SER A 2 3.91 -41.37 -9.86
N LYS A 3 5.09 -41.92 -9.68
CA LYS A 3 5.34 -43.34 -9.93
C LYS A 3 4.75 -44.10 -8.75
N ILE A 4 3.74 -44.91 -9.01
CA ILE A 4 3.33 -45.96 -8.09
C ILE A 4 4.42 -47.05 -8.13
N ASN A 5 5.42 -46.91 -7.26
CA ASN A 5 6.41 -47.98 -7.06
C ASN A 5 5.86 -48.91 -5.98
N ASN A 6 5.74 -50.17 -6.32
CA ASN A 6 5.37 -51.33 -5.48
C ASN A 6 3.89 -51.51 -5.16
N VAL A 7 3.09 -51.86 -6.18
CA VAL A 7 1.99 -52.77 -5.94
C VAL A 7 2.58 -54.18 -5.93
N ARG A 8 2.89 -54.74 -4.74
CA ARG A 8 3.15 -56.19 -4.63
C ARG A 8 1.81 -56.90 -4.80
N LEU A 9 1.61 -57.47 -5.94
CA LEU A 9 0.59 -58.52 -6.09
C LEU A 9 0.93 -59.62 -5.08
N PRO A 10 -0.03 -60.16 -4.33
CA PRO A 10 0.22 -61.31 -3.47
C PRO A 10 0.82 -62.44 -4.30
N ASN A 11 1.88 -63.07 -3.79
CA ASN A 11 2.50 -64.22 -4.41
C ASN A 11 1.38 -65.24 -4.67
N ALA A 12 1.07 -65.46 -5.95
CA ALA A 12 0.10 -66.45 -6.34
C ALA A 12 0.56 -67.81 -5.87
N ALA A 13 -0.13 -68.34 -4.90
CA ALA A 13 -0.03 -69.76 -4.62
C ALA A 13 -0.66 -70.56 -5.77
N PRO A 14 -0.27 -71.74 -5.96
CA PRO A 14 -0.15 -72.40 -7.25
C PRO A 14 -1.48 -72.98 -7.76
N LEU A 15 -1.54 -73.07 -9.05
CA LEU A 15 -2.12 -74.11 -9.89
C LEU A 15 -3.65 -74.34 -9.93
N ASN A 16 -4.50 -73.74 -9.10
CA ASN A 16 -5.97 -73.90 -9.18
C ASN A 16 -6.73 -72.60 -8.95
N TYR A 17 -6.50 -71.59 -9.73
CA TYR A 17 -7.44 -70.45 -9.78
C TYR A 17 -8.63 -70.87 -10.67
N SER A 18 -9.82 -70.81 -10.11
CA SER A 18 -11.02 -70.91 -10.93
C SER A 18 -11.11 -69.64 -11.80
N PRO A 19 -11.67 -69.71 -13.00
CA PRO A 19 -11.85 -68.53 -13.90
C PRO A 19 -12.60 -67.40 -13.21
N GLU A 20 -13.43 -67.70 -12.22
CA GLU A 20 -14.21 -66.74 -11.41
C GLU A 20 -13.33 -65.96 -10.45
N GLN A 21 -12.33 -66.57 -9.82
CA GLN A 21 -11.39 -65.91 -8.92
C GLN A 21 -10.44 -64.98 -9.73
N PHE A 22 -10.05 -65.40 -10.92
CA PHE A 22 -9.26 -64.56 -11.82
C PHE A 22 -10.05 -63.33 -12.28
N ASN A 23 -11.32 -63.48 -12.64
CA ASN A 23 -12.19 -62.40 -13.03
C ASN A 23 -12.48 -61.42 -11.85
N GLN A 24 -12.58 -61.95 -10.64
CA GLN A 24 -12.68 -61.10 -9.42
C GLN A 24 -11.42 -60.28 -9.19
N LEU A 25 -10.24 -60.86 -9.39
CA LEU A 25 -8.96 -60.15 -9.27
C LEU A 25 -8.84 -59.02 -10.32
N VAL A 26 -9.20 -59.32 -11.57
CA VAL A 26 -9.19 -58.35 -12.67
C VAL A 26 -10.14 -57.19 -12.37
N ARG A 27 -11.38 -57.48 -11.93
CA ARG A 27 -12.34 -56.41 -11.52
C ARG A 27 -11.85 -55.59 -10.36
N SER A 28 -11.22 -56.20 -9.37
CA SER A 28 -10.64 -55.48 -8.24
C SER A 28 -9.48 -54.57 -8.66
N LEU A 29 -8.63 -55.00 -9.59
CA LEU A 29 -7.56 -54.21 -10.15
C LEU A 29 -8.10 -53.04 -11.01
N GLU A 30 -9.10 -53.31 -11.84
CA GLU A 30 -9.79 -52.27 -12.61
C GLU A 30 -10.42 -51.21 -11.70
N GLN A 31 -11.04 -51.62 -10.59
CA GLN A 31 -11.63 -50.73 -9.63
C GLN A 31 -10.58 -49.90 -8.88
N ILE A 32 -9.44 -50.49 -8.54
CA ILE A 32 -8.30 -49.79 -7.95
C ILE A 32 -7.72 -48.77 -8.93
N VAL A 33 -7.50 -49.13 -10.17
CA VAL A 33 -7.02 -48.25 -11.26
C VAL A 33 -8.01 -47.12 -11.49
N PHE A 34 -9.32 -47.41 -11.52
CA PHE A 34 -10.35 -46.41 -11.66
C PHE A 34 -10.39 -45.46 -10.46
N GLN A 35 -10.30 -45.98 -9.22
CA GLN A 35 -10.22 -45.13 -8.01
C GLN A 35 -8.95 -44.29 -7.98
N LEU A 36 -7.81 -44.83 -8.38
CA LEU A 36 -6.57 -44.08 -8.49
C LEU A 36 -6.68 -42.99 -9.56
N ASN A 37 -7.25 -43.29 -10.71
CA ASN A 37 -7.45 -42.28 -11.74
C ASN A 37 -8.46 -41.21 -11.35
N THR A 38 -9.54 -41.54 -10.63
CA THR A 38 -10.52 -40.58 -10.12
C THR A 38 -10.02 -39.79 -8.90
N SER A 39 -9.20 -40.41 -8.06
CA SER A 39 -8.60 -39.74 -6.92
C SER A 39 -7.38 -38.85 -7.28
N TYR A 40 -6.75 -39.15 -8.43
CA TYR A 40 -5.61 -38.40 -8.96
C TYR A 40 -5.92 -37.52 -10.16
N THR A 41 -7.17 -37.44 -10.62
CA THR A 41 -7.60 -36.29 -11.38
C THR A 41 -7.88 -35.18 -10.40
N PRO A 42 -6.91 -34.27 -10.16
CA PRO A 42 -7.20 -33.07 -9.38
C PRO A 42 -8.41 -32.42 -10.03
N THR A 43 -9.35 -31.98 -9.24
CA THR A 43 -10.43 -31.16 -9.77
C THR A 43 -9.79 -30.08 -10.64
N THR A 44 -10.41 -29.74 -11.75
CA THR A 44 -9.84 -28.79 -12.72
C THR A 44 -9.40 -27.50 -12.04
N SER A 45 -10.03 -27.12 -10.92
CA SER A 45 -9.64 -25.98 -10.09
C SER A 45 -8.33 -26.17 -9.32
N GLU A 46 -8.06 -27.36 -8.78
CA GLU A 46 -6.79 -27.63 -8.08
C GLU A 46 -5.63 -27.79 -9.08
N ASN A 47 -5.90 -28.36 -10.26
CA ASN A 47 -4.92 -28.44 -11.33
C ASN A 47 -4.61 -27.07 -11.91
N THR A 48 -5.61 -26.22 -12.10
CA THR A 48 -5.38 -24.85 -12.59
C THR A 48 -4.67 -24.03 -11.57
N ALA A 49 -5.01 -24.10 -10.27
CA ALA A 49 -4.30 -23.40 -9.22
C ALA A 49 -2.83 -23.87 -9.09
N SER A 50 -2.60 -25.18 -9.12
CA SER A 50 -1.24 -25.74 -9.05
C SER A 50 -0.45 -25.49 -10.34
N ALA A 51 -1.09 -25.57 -11.51
CA ALA A 51 -0.45 -25.26 -12.79
C ALA A 51 -0.20 -23.76 -12.94
N LEU A 52 -1.10 -22.92 -12.47
CA LEU A 52 -0.93 -21.48 -12.46
C LEU A 52 0.21 -21.07 -11.51
N SER A 53 0.24 -21.61 -10.29
CA SER A 53 1.33 -21.36 -9.36
C SER A 53 2.68 -21.83 -9.89
N TRP A 54 2.72 -22.97 -10.58
CA TRP A 54 3.91 -23.51 -11.21
C TRP A 54 4.32 -22.72 -12.46
N ALA A 55 3.37 -22.29 -13.28
CA ALA A 55 3.62 -21.50 -14.50
C ALA A 55 4.09 -20.09 -14.13
N VAL A 56 3.46 -19.46 -13.16
CA VAL A 56 3.85 -18.16 -12.63
C VAL A 56 5.26 -18.23 -12.03
N GLY A 57 5.59 -19.32 -11.31
CA GLY A 57 6.93 -19.51 -10.76
C GLY A 57 8.02 -19.72 -11.80
N ARG A 58 7.71 -20.29 -12.96
CA ARG A 58 8.69 -20.51 -14.04
C ARG A 58 8.79 -19.39 -15.06
N ALA A 59 7.73 -18.60 -15.22
CA ALA A 59 7.74 -17.48 -16.16
C ALA A 59 8.82 -16.45 -15.83
N GLY A 60 9.14 -16.27 -14.55
CA GLY A 60 10.23 -15.40 -14.11
C GLY A 60 11.65 -15.90 -14.45
N SER A 61 11.83 -17.20 -14.75
CA SER A 61 13.16 -17.76 -15.03
C SER A 61 13.45 -18.03 -16.51
N ALA A 62 12.45 -18.01 -17.38
CA ALA A 62 12.57 -18.46 -18.77
C ALA A 62 12.18 -17.43 -19.84
N GLY A 63 11.97 -16.17 -19.49
CA GLY A 63 11.79 -15.09 -20.48
C GLY A 63 10.63 -15.28 -21.47
N GLY A 64 9.59 -16.04 -21.14
CA GLY A 64 8.52 -16.38 -22.06
C GLY A 64 7.13 -16.24 -21.47
N GLY A 65 6.37 -15.25 -21.91
CA GLY A 65 4.94 -15.36 -22.09
C GLY A 65 4.02 -14.66 -21.12
N PHE A 66 4.44 -14.24 -19.94
CA PHE A 66 3.71 -13.23 -19.16
C PHE A 66 4.59 -12.00 -19.03
N ALA A 67 4.30 -10.96 -19.78
CA ALA A 67 4.91 -9.65 -19.62
C ALA A 67 4.47 -9.12 -18.24
N GLY A 68 5.28 -9.35 -17.22
CA GLY A 68 4.97 -9.00 -15.83
C GLY A 68 5.09 -10.19 -14.87
N GLY A 69 5.98 -11.13 -15.12
CA GLY A 69 6.24 -12.22 -14.19
C GLY A 69 6.51 -11.70 -12.79
N ILE A 70 5.79 -12.21 -11.79
CA ILE A 70 5.96 -11.87 -10.38
C ILE A 70 7.42 -12.10 -10.02
N ARG A 71 8.16 -11.02 -9.79
CA ARG A 71 9.56 -11.10 -9.39
C ARG A 71 9.64 -11.74 -8.01
N GLY A 72 10.56 -12.69 -7.86
CA GLY A 72 10.86 -13.28 -6.54
C GLY A 72 10.16 -14.59 -6.22
N PHE A 73 9.50 -15.25 -7.19
CA PHE A 73 8.98 -16.58 -6.96
C PHE A 73 10.11 -17.56 -6.63
N GLN A 74 10.18 -17.95 -5.37
CA GLN A 74 11.09 -19.00 -4.89
C GLN A 74 10.30 -20.31 -4.79
N PRO A 75 10.69 -21.37 -5.53
CA PRO A 75 9.96 -22.65 -5.52
C PRO A 75 9.83 -23.31 -4.15
N SER A 76 10.64 -22.90 -3.20
CA SER A 76 10.70 -23.45 -1.83
C SER A 76 9.91 -22.66 -0.79
N SER A 77 9.40 -21.45 -1.12
CA SER A 77 8.79 -20.53 -0.15
C SER A 77 7.34 -20.14 -0.42
N GLY A 78 6.69 -20.74 -1.42
CA GLY A 78 5.35 -20.37 -1.82
C GLY A 78 5.29 -19.15 -2.76
N ILE A 79 4.10 -18.73 -3.14
CA ILE A 79 3.87 -17.52 -3.94
C ILE A 79 4.00 -16.32 -3.02
N LEU A 80 4.97 -15.45 -3.29
CA LEU A 80 5.06 -14.17 -2.64
C LEU A 80 4.17 -13.17 -3.41
N LEU A 81 3.04 -12.81 -2.84
CA LEU A 81 2.13 -11.84 -3.44
C LEU A 81 2.66 -10.41 -3.24
N PRO A 82 2.44 -9.49 -4.20
CA PRO A 82 2.72 -8.07 -4.00
C PRO A 82 2.12 -7.54 -2.70
N HIS A 83 2.95 -6.91 -1.88
CA HIS A 83 2.52 -6.35 -0.60
C HIS A 83 3.47 -5.23 -0.13
N ALA A 84 2.95 -4.36 0.72
CA ALA A 84 3.74 -3.32 1.36
C ALA A 84 3.27 -3.06 2.79
N MET A 85 4.20 -2.59 3.60
CA MET A 85 3.93 -1.94 4.88
C MET A 85 4.69 -0.61 4.91
N LEU A 86 3.94 0.47 4.79
CA LEU A 86 4.45 1.84 4.80
C LEU A 86 4.07 2.50 6.12
N MET A 87 4.98 3.26 6.68
CA MET A 87 4.78 3.94 7.96
C MET A 87 5.25 5.39 7.87
N SER A 88 4.81 6.19 8.83
CA SER A 88 5.40 7.50 9.10
C SER A 88 5.76 7.59 10.58
N ASN A 89 7.01 7.96 10.86
CA ASN A 89 7.55 8.22 12.18
C ASN A 89 7.77 9.71 12.41
N LEU A 90 7.02 10.55 11.70
CA LEU A 90 6.98 11.99 11.86
C LEU A 90 5.55 12.43 12.19
N ASP A 91 5.43 13.51 12.97
CA ASP A 91 4.16 14.18 13.15
C ASP A 91 3.68 14.79 11.83
N GLN A 92 2.38 14.70 11.56
CA GLN A 92 1.77 15.28 10.36
C GLN A 92 0.72 16.31 10.80
N GLU A 93 1.12 17.57 10.76
CA GLU A 93 0.28 18.69 11.15
C GLU A 93 -0.78 19.02 10.09
N SER A 94 -1.93 19.53 10.54
CA SER A 94 -2.96 20.05 9.66
C SER A 94 -2.47 21.29 8.91
N LEU A 95 -2.72 21.34 7.61
CA LEU A 95 -2.44 22.51 6.76
C LEU A 95 -3.50 23.61 6.89
N GLY A 96 -4.63 23.32 7.52
CA GLY A 96 -5.73 24.25 7.71
C GLY A 96 -7.09 23.58 7.74
N THR A 97 -8.09 24.28 8.25
CA THR A 97 -9.48 23.77 8.38
C THR A 97 -10.25 23.75 7.05
N THR A 98 -9.72 24.36 6.01
CA THR A 98 -10.32 24.39 4.66
C THR A 98 -9.55 23.56 3.64
N ALA A 99 -8.42 22.96 4.06
CA ALA A 99 -7.56 22.17 3.18
C ALA A 99 -7.61 20.68 3.56
N GLU A 100 -7.58 19.82 2.57
CA GLU A 100 -7.28 18.41 2.80
C GLU A 100 -5.79 18.23 3.10
N ASN A 101 -5.48 17.32 3.98
CA ASN A 101 -4.11 16.91 4.28
C ASN A 101 -3.89 15.54 3.65
N ILE A 102 -2.74 15.33 3.03
CA ILE A 102 -2.38 14.05 2.45
C ILE A 102 -1.35 13.38 3.35
N VAL A 103 -1.62 12.14 3.70
CA VAL A 103 -0.71 11.29 4.47
C VAL A 103 0.61 11.13 3.73
N THR A 104 1.72 11.28 4.46
CA THR A 104 3.07 11.06 3.93
C THR A 104 3.73 9.85 4.61
N PHE A 105 4.60 9.18 3.89
CA PHE A 105 5.35 8.02 4.35
C PHE A 105 6.83 8.34 4.32
N ASP A 106 7.51 8.22 5.45
CA ASP A 106 8.95 8.45 5.60
C ASP A 106 9.72 7.18 5.94
N THR A 107 9.02 6.14 6.38
CA THR A 107 9.64 4.89 6.87
C THR A 107 8.97 3.67 6.21
N PRO A 108 9.33 3.30 4.98
CA PRO A 108 8.89 2.03 4.40
C PRO A 108 9.56 0.86 5.13
N ILE A 109 8.76 -0.10 5.59
CA ILE A 109 9.27 -1.29 6.32
C ILE A 109 9.37 -2.48 5.38
N ILE A 110 8.36 -2.67 4.55
CA ILE A 110 8.27 -3.76 3.56
C ILE A 110 7.76 -3.15 2.26
N GLU A 111 8.48 -3.41 1.19
CA GLU A 111 8.10 -3.02 -0.18
C GLU A 111 8.39 -4.20 -1.10
N TYR A 112 7.35 -4.88 -1.55
CA TYR A 112 7.45 -5.98 -2.50
C TYR A 112 6.42 -5.82 -3.60
N ASP A 113 6.87 -5.33 -4.76
CA ASP A 113 6.03 -5.01 -5.92
C ASP A 113 4.87 -4.02 -5.62
N VAL A 114 4.88 -3.44 -4.42
CA VAL A 114 4.08 -2.29 -3.98
C VAL A 114 5.01 -1.40 -3.15
N ARG A 115 5.04 -0.11 -3.40
CA ARG A 115 6.01 0.79 -2.78
C ARG A 115 5.49 2.19 -2.52
N ALA A 116 6.21 2.93 -1.69
CA ALA A 116 6.02 4.37 -1.57
C ALA A 116 6.49 5.08 -2.85
N GLY A 117 5.75 6.07 -3.27
CA GLY A 117 6.10 6.97 -4.37
C GLY A 117 5.90 8.42 -3.98
N SER A 118 6.55 9.32 -4.71
CA SER A 118 6.50 10.75 -4.45
C SER A 118 5.87 11.53 -5.59
N HIS A 119 5.28 12.68 -5.24
CA HIS A 119 5.11 13.78 -6.16
C HIS A 119 6.36 14.65 -6.10
N GLU A 120 6.91 14.96 -7.25
CA GLU A 120 8.12 15.79 -7.39
C GLU A 120 7.81 17.00 -8.25
N ALA A 121 8.37 18.16 -7.89
CA ALA A 121 8.31 19.38 -8.70
C ALA A 121 9.63 20.11 -8.63
N THR A 122 10.05 20.72 -9.75
CA THR A 122 11.21 21.62 -9.84
C THR A 122 10.74 22.94 -10.42
N PHE A 123 11.02 24.03 -9.72
CA PHE A 123 10.51 25.35 -10.07
C PHE A 123 11.45 26.47 -9.60
N THR A 124 11.26 27.68 -10.12
CA THR A 124 11.95 28.88 -9.68
C THR A 124 11.04 29.69 -8.77
N ALA A 125 11.51 29.99 -7.57
CA ALA A 125 10.73 30.76 -6.60
C ALA A 125 11.59 31.66 -5.73
N SER A 126 10.95 32.67 -5.14
CA SER A 126 11.44 33.48 -4.02
C SER A 126 10.49 33.35 -2.84
N ILE A 127 11.00 33.56 -1.64
CA ILE A 127 10.16 33.55 -0.42
C ILE A 127 10.37 34.87 0.34
N ALA A 128 9.25 35.51 0.68
CA ALA A 128 9.24 36.69 1.54
C ALA A 128 8.27 36.43 2.69
N THR A 129 8.81 36.34 3.89
CA THR A 129 8.07 35.92 5.10
C THR A 129 7.49 34.49 4.91
N THR A 130 6.19 34.31 4.93
CA THR A 130 5.49 33.05 4.66
C THR A 130 4.87 32.97 3.27
N THR A 131 5.20 33.92 2.38
CA THR A 131 4.69 33.92 1.00
C THR A 131 5.79 33.54 0.04
N MET A 132 5.60 32.44 -0.67
CA MET A 132 6.46 32.01 -1.77
C MET A 132 5.84 32.47 -3.09
N THR A 133 6.65 33.11 -3.94
CA THR A 133 6.25 33.51 -5.30
C THR A 133 6.97 32.61 -6.30
N VAL A 134 6.20 31.84 -7.05
CA VAL A 134 6.69 30.93 -8.10
C VAL A 134 6.61 31.62 -9.43
N SER A 135 7.77 31.84 -10.07
CA SER A 135 7.87 32.54 -11.34
C SER A 135 7.95 31.63 -12.57
N ALA A 136 8.43 30.40 -12.40
CA ALA A 136 8.53 29.41 -13.49
C ALA A 136 8.48 27.99 -12.91
N ILE A 137 7.91 27.05 -13.68
CA ILE A 137 7.92 25.62 -13.39
C ILE A 137 8.78 24.93 -14.45
N ALA A 138 9.76 24.16 -14.01
CA ALA A 138 10.60 23.35 -14.88
C ALA A 138 10.02 21.93 -15.06
N SER A 139 9.44 21.35 -14.00
CA SER A 139 8.79 20.04 -14.05
C SER A 139 7.84 19.84 -12.87
N GLY A 140 6.88 18.92 -13.02
CA GLY A 140 5.93 18.53 -11.97
C GLY A 140 4.84 19.57 -11.73
N VAL A 141 4.07 19.33 -10.64
CA VAL A 141 2.93 20.15 -10.19
C VAL A 141 3.14 20.45 -8.72
N LEU A 142 2.95 21.70 -8.29
CA LEU A 142 3.08 22.08 -6.89
C LEU A 142 1.80 21.69 -6.12
N LEU A 143 2.00 20.98 -5.01
CA LEU A 143 0.92 20.48 -4.19
C LEU A 143 1.11 20.90 -2.73
N PRO A 144 0.03 21.19 -2.00
CA PRO A 144 0.08 21.35 -0.56
C PRO A 144 0.74 20.17 0.13
N GLY A 145 1.48 20.42 1.21
CA GLY A 145 2.23 19.38 1.94
C GLY A 145 3.61 19.05 1.35
N MET A 146 3.97 19.52 0.17
CA MET A 146 5.32 19.33 -0.38
C MET A 146 6.38 19.98 0.51
N THR A 147 7.39 19.20 0.89
CA THR A 147 8.60 19.69 1.53
C THR A 147 9.51 20.34 0.49
N LEU A 148 10.00 21.52 0.81
CA LEU A 148 10.81 22.35 -0.09
C LEU A 148 12.28 22.23 0.24
N THR A 149 13.13 22.11 -0.79
CA THR A 149 14.58 22.15 -0.70
C THR A 149 15.14 23.08 -1.77
N GLY A 150 16.18 23.81 -1.43
CA GLY A 150 16.81 24.76 -2.36
C GLY A 150 17.81 25.66 -1.65
N THR A 151 18.59 26.41 -2.39
CA THR A 151 19.57 27.33 -1.80
C THR A 151 18.86 28.41 -0.98
N GLY A 152 19.17 28.48 0.32
CA GLY A 152 18.60 29.45 1.26
C GLY A 152 17.22 29.05 1.82
N VAL A 153 16.63 27.96 1.37
CA VAL A 153 15.36 27.43 1.92
C VAL A 153 15.66 26.71 3.25
N SER A 154 14.97 27.10 4.31
CA SER A 154 15.10 26.48 5.63
C SER A 154 14.57 25.03 5.59
N ALA A 155 15.28 24.12 6.24
CA ALA A 155 14.87 22.72 6.35
C ALA A 155 13.48 22.60 6.99
N GLY A 156 12.64 21.68 6.49
CA GLY A 156 11.28 21.48 6.99
C GLY A 156 10.24 22.49 6.45
N THR A 157 10.63 23.41 5.57
CA THR A 157 9.66 24.30 4.90
C THR A 157 8.73 23.47 4.03
N ARG A 158 7.40 23.64 4.20
CA ARG A 158 6.36 22.98 3.42
C ARG A 158 5.41 23.98 2.78
N ILE A 159 4.84 23.62 1.62
CA ILE A 159 3.72 24.35 1.02
C ILE A 159 2.48 24.11 1.87
N VAL A 160 1.81 25.18 2.29
CA VAL A 160 0.54 25.10 3.03
C VAL A 160 -0.63 25.13 2.05
N ALA A 161 -0.71 26.21 1.24
CA ALA A 161 -1.79 26.40 0.28
C ALA A 161 -1.33 27.30 -0.87
N GLN A 162 -1.98 27.17 -2.03
CA GLN A 162 -1.87 28.13 -3.11
C GLN A 162 -2.79 29.33 -2.84
N LEU A 163 -2.26 30.55 -3.03
CA LEU A 163 -2.96 31.81 -2.79
C LEU A 163 -3.48 32.42 -4.11
N THR A 164 -2.66 32.37 -5.17
CA THR A 164 -3.00 32.93 -6.48
C THR A 164 -2.45 32.05 -7.60
N GLY A 165 -2.94 32.23 -8.83
CA GLY A 165 -2.49 31.53 -10.04
C GLY A 165 -3.35 30.31 -10.37
N THR A 166 -2.94 29.59 -11.45
CA THR A 166 -3.55 28.32 -11.83
C THR A 166 -3.09 27.22 -10.87
N ALA A 167 -4.01 26.32 -10.50
CA ALA A 167 -3.74 25.27 -9.54
C ALA A 167 -2.48 24.45 -9.88
N GLY A 168 -1.54 24.45 -8.95
CA GLY A 168 -0.28 23.71 -9.06
C GLY A 168 0.78 24.33 -9.96
N GLU A 169 0.55 25.53 -10.52
CA GLU A 169 1.44 26.23 -11.44
C GLU A 169 2.04 27.50 -10.83
N THR A 170 2.49 28.43 -11.71
CA THR A 170 3.01 29.74 -11.27
C THR A 170 1.98 30.54 -10.50
N GLY A 171 2.44 31.28 -9.50
CA GLY A 171 1.58 32.05 -8.61
C GLY A 171 2.20 32.23 -7.24
N THR A 172 1.38 32.56 -6.25
CA THR A 172 1.83 32.70 -4.87
C THR A 172 1.30 31.56 -4.01
N TYR A 173 2.14 31.12 -3.06
CA TYR A 173 1.86 30.03 -2.14
C TYR A 173 2.20 30.46 -0.71
N SER A 174 1.46 29.99 0.26
CA SER A 174 1.85 30.09 1.66
C SER A 174 2.75 28.92 2.04
N VAL A 175 3.75 29.19 2.89
CA VAL A 175 4.70 28.18 3.41
C VAL A 175 4.75 28.21 4.93
N THR A 176 5.14 27.08 5.53
CA THR A 176 5.13 26.88 6.99
C THR A 176 6.14 27.76 7.73
N ILE A 177 7.29 28.05 7.14
CA ILE A 177 8.40 28.76 7.81
C ILE A 177 8.57 30.15 7.24
N SER A 178 8.51 31.17 8.09
CA SER A 178 8.79 32.56 7.74
C SER A 178 10.29 32.73 7.47
N GLN A 179 10.65 33.16 6.25
CA GLN A 179 12.02 33.30 5.81
C GLN A 179 12.14 34.29 4.64
N THR A 180 13.37 34.67 4.28
CA THR A 180 13.64 35.46 3.09
C THR A 180 14.59 34.67 2.19
N VAL A 181 14.13 34.30 1.00
CA VAL A 181 14.89 33.57 0.00
C VAL A 181 14.82 34.33 -1.32
N ALA A 182 15.98 34.69 -1.88
CA ALA A 182 16.06 35.28 -3.20
C ALA A 182 15.60 34.28 -4.26
N SER A 183 15.21 34.76 -5.45
CA SER A 183 14.80 33.89 -6.54
C SER A 183 15.86 32.82 -6.85
N THR A 184 15.49 31.57 -6.70
CA THR A 184 16.36 30.40 -6.85
C THR A 184 15.57 29.20 -7.36
N THR A 185 16.28 28.16 -7.81
CA THR A 185 15.66 26.87 -8.10
C THR A 185 15.33 26.16 -6.81
N VAL A 186 14.07 25.76 -6.68
CA VAL A 186 13.51 25.02 -5.54
C VAL A 186 12.98 23.67 -6.03
N GLN A 187 13.17 22.65 -5.25
CA GLN A 187 12.56 21.34 -5.44
C GLN A 187 11.51 21.13 -4.35
N GLY A 188 10.34 20.63 -4.76
CA GLY A 188 9.27 20.19 -3.86
C GLY A 188 9.07 18.70 -3.97
N SER A 189 8.92 18.00 -2.85
CA SER A 189 8.67 16.58 -2.80
C SER A 189 7.64 16.23 -1.73
N ARG A 190 6.75 15.27 -2.05
CA ARG A 190 5.76 14.72 -1.12
C ARG A 190 5.64 13.21 -1.33
N ALA A 191 6.21 12.42 -0.43
CA ALA A 191 6.15 10.95 -0.44
C ALA A 191 4.78 10.49 0.09
N SER A 192 3.76 10.48 -0.75
CA SER A 192 2.37 10.23 -0.36
C SER A 192 1.68 9.16 -1.20
N LYS A 193 2.32 8.67 -2.25
CA LYS A 193 1.73 7.68 -3.14
C LYS A 193 1.99 6.27 -2.64
N LEU A 194 0.98 5.42 -2.77
CA LEU A 194 1.15 3.97 -2.84
C LEU A 194 1.12 3.59 -4.32
N VAL A 195 2.22 3.06 -4.82
CA VAL A 195 2.45 2.71 -6.23
C VAL A 195 2.53 1.19 -6.35
N PHE A 196 1.99 0.66 -7.43
CA PHE A 196 1.84 -0.77 -7.67
C PHE A 196 2.63 -1.16 -8.92
N ASP A 197 3.28 -2.31 -8.91
CA ASP A 197 4.02 -2.81 -10.08
C ASP A 197 3.16 -3.76 -10.95
N TYR A 198 2.01 -4.22 -10.44
CA TYR A 198 1.11 -5.14 -11.15
C TYR A 198 -0.34 -4.71 -11.07
N PRO A 199 -1.14 -4.95 -12.11
CA PRO A 199 -2.58 -4.77 -12.06
C PRO A 199 -3.21 -5.82 -11.13
N GLY A 200 -4.29 -5.45 -10.47
CA GLY A 200 -4.98 -6.36 -9.56
C GLY A 200 -5.87 -5.65 -8.55
N GLU A 201 -6.50 -6.44 -7.72
CA GLU A 201 -7.26 -5.96 -6.57
C GLU A 201 -6.39 -6.07 -5.32
N TYR A 202 -6.20 -4.94 -4.64
CA TYR A 202 -5.37 -4.84 -3.45
C TYR A 202 -6.24 -4.55 -2.23
N TYR A 203 -6.10 -5.37 -1.20
CA TYR A 203 -6.62 -5.03 0.11
C TYR A 203 -5.71 -3.99 0.75
N ILE A 204 -6.29 -2.85 1.11
CA ILE A 204 -5.61 -1.73 1.76
C ILE A 204 -6.19 -1.56 3.15
N SER A 205 -5.33 -1.44 4.15
CA SER A 205 -5.71 -1.09 5.52
C SER A 205 -4.80 0.03 6.00
N VAL A 206 -5.41 1.09 6.51
CA VAL A 206 -4.70 2.27 7.03
C VAL A 206 -5.21 2.57 8.43
N ARG A 207 -4.29 2.85 9.33
CA ARG A 207 -4.59 3.42 10.65
C ARG A 207 -3.78 4.69 10.87
N LEU A 208 -4.41 5.69 11.46
CA LEU A 208 -3.81 6.98 11.78
C LEU A 208 -3.81 7.15 13.30
N GLN A 209 -2.70 7.62 13.86
CA GLN A 209 -2.60 7.96 15.28
C GLN A 209 -2.98 9.44 15.44
N ALA A 210 -4.26 9.72 15.60
CA ALA A 210 -4.76 11.09 15.67
C ALA A 210 -4.77 11.63 17.11
N THR A 211 -4.38 12.89 17.25
CA THR A 211 -4.31 13.61 18.52
C THR A 211 -5.06 14.93 18.42
N ASN A 212 -5.86 15.26 19.45
CA ASN A 212 -6.61 16.48 19.58
C ASN A 212 -6.09 17.30 20.76
N GLN A 213 -5.49 18.43 20.47
CA GLN A 213 -5.03 19.41 21.48
C GLN A 213 -6.07 20.50 21.80
N ASP A 214 -7.24 20.46 21.15
CA ASP A 214 -8.31 21.41 21.39
C ASP A 214 -9.05 21.06 22.71
N ASN A 215 -9.73 22.07 23.28
CA ASN A 215 -10.53 21.93 24.48
C ASN A 215 -12.00 21.53 24.20
N ALA A 216 -12.28 21.09 22.99
CA ALA A 216 -13.56 20.56 22.54
C ALA A 216 -13.33 19.28 21.71
N VAL A 217 -14.34 18.43 21.68
CA VAL A 217 -14.39 17.29 20.74
C VAL A 217 -14.22 17.82 19.32
N LYS A 218 -13.38 17.17 18.53
CA LYS A 218 -13.09 17.55 17.15
C LYS A 218 -13.30 16.38 16.21
N GLU A 219 -13.87 16.70 15.08
CA GLU A 219 -14.05 15.74 14.00
C GLU A 219 -12.76 15.57 13.19
N ILE A 220 -12.46 14.32 12.84
CA ILE A 220 -11.51 13.96 11.80
C ILE A 220 -12.20 13.06 10.77
N GLU A 221 -12.01 13.38 9.52
CA GLU A 221 -12.43 12.54 8.39
C GLU A 221 -11.21 11.98 7.67
N VAL A 222 -11.31 10.72 7.21
CA VAL A 222 -10.24 10.02 6.50
C VAL A 222 -10.81 9.32 5.27
N TRP A 223 -10.17 9.48 4.12
CA TRP A 223 -10.60 8.85 2.88
C TRP A 223 -9.44 8.50 1.96
N ALA A 224 -9.71 7.70 0.94
CA ALA A 224 -8.76 7.36 -0.10
C ALA A 224 -8.91 8.25 -1.34
N LYS A 225 -7.82 8.45 -2.08
CA LYS A 225 -7.78 9.14 -3.37
C LYS A 225 -7.09 8.25 -4.40
N SER A 226 -7.70 8.10 -5.57
CA SER A 226 -7.10 7.45 -6.73
C SER A 226 -6.66 8.51 -7.72
N LYS A 227 -5.37 8.52 -8.08
CA LYS A 227 -4.81 9.52 -9.01
C LYS A 227 -5.11 10.97 -8.61
N GLY A 228 -5.11 11.26 -7.31
CA GLY A 228 -5.45 12.58 -6.77
C GLY A 228 -6.95 12.91 -6.72
N VAL A 229 -7.83 12.03 -7.21
CA VAL A 229 -9.29 12.19 -7.17
C VAL A 229 -9.87 11.38 -6.01
N ASN A 230 -10.84 11.93 -5.27
CA ASN A 230 -11.49 11.25 -4.16
C ASN A 230 -12.11 9.92 -4.61
N TYR A 231 -11.76 8.84 -3.92
CA TYR A 231 -12.32 7.52 -4.18
C TYR A 231 -13.73 7.42 -3.60
N PRO A 232 -14.75 7.07 -4.38
CA PRO A 232 -16.12 7.06 -3.91
C PRO A 232 -16.33 6.15 -2.70
N LEU A 233 -17.14 6.58 -1.74
CA LEU A 233 -17.55 5.81 -0.54
C LEU A 233 -16.40 5.38 0.38
N SER A 234 -15.22 5.97 0.26
CA SER A 234 -14.06 5.65 1.11
C SER A 234 -13.97 6.51 2.37
N ASN A 235 -14.79 7.56 2.50
CA ASN A 235 -14.72 8.49 3.63
C ASN A 235 -15.25 7.85 4.92
N THR A 236 -14.51 8.04 6.01
CA THR A 236 -14.87 7.63 7.37
C THR A 236 -14.67 8.80 8.31
N ARG A 237 -15.68 9.05 9.15
CA ARG A 237 -15.68 10.10 10.16
C ARG A 237 -15.43 9.51 11.54
N PHE A 238 -14.67 10.26 12.35
CA PHE A 238 -14.35 9.90 13.73
C PHE A 238 -14.30 11.14 14.60
N ASP A 239 -14.96 11.11 15.79
CA ASP A 239 -14.94 12.18 16.76
C ASP A 239 -13.81 11.94 17.78
N LEU A 240 -12.82 12.83 17.80
CA LEU A 240 -11.70 12.79 18.75
C LEU A 240 -12.11 13.49 20.05
N PRO A 241 -11.91 12.86 21.21
CA PRO A 241 -12.21 13.48 22.50
C PRO A 241 -11.40 14.75 22.69
N GLU A 242 -11.95 15.67 23.50
CA GLU A 242 -11.25 16.88 23.92
C GLU A 242 -10.02 16.56 24.78
N ARG A 243 -9.08 17.50 24.84
CA ARG A 243 -7.98 17.41 25.81
C ARG A 243 -8.50 17.54 27.25
N LYS A 244 -7.94 16.74 28.16
CA LYS A 244 -8.24 16.86 29.61
C LYS A 244 -7.51 18.03 30.28
N SER A 245 -6.33 18.39 29.77
CA SER A 245 -5.50 19.51 30.26
C SER A 245 -4.51 19.94 29.15
N ALA A 246 -3.73 20.98 29.44
CA ALA A 246 -2.70 21.47 28.51
C ALA A 246 -1.61 20.43 28.16
N SER A 247 -1.48 19.35 28.95
CA SER A 247 -0.49 18.28 28.74
C SER A 247 -1.11 16.89 28.58
N ILE A 248 -2.46 16.76 28.58
CA ILE A 248 -3.16 15.49 28.40
C ILE A 248 -4.17 15.68 27.27
N TRP A 249 -3.80 15.22 26.09
CA TRP A 249 -4.54 15.42 24.87
C TRP A 249 -5.57 14.31 24.65
N GLY A 250 -6.53 14.56 23.77
CA GLY A 250 -7.46 13.56 23.30
C GLY A 250 -6.81 12.72 22.19
N HIS A 251 -7.05 11.41 22.18
CA HIS A 251 -6.46 10.51 21.19
C HIS A 251 -7.51 9.63 20.57
N GLY A 252 -7.29 9.25 19.31
CA GLY A 252 -8.08 8.29 18.57
C GLY A 252 -7.26 7.62 17.50
N VAL A 253 -7.74 6.47 17.02
CA VAL A 253 -7.10 5.72 15.95
C VAL A 253 -8.11 5.50 14.84
N PRO A 254 -8.45 6.54 14.06
CA PRO A 254 -9.27 6.35 12.87
C PRO A 254 -8.58 5.38 11.91
N ALA A 255 -9.37 4.49 11.33
CA ALA A 255 -8.88 3.50 10.38
C ALA A 255 -9.85 3.37 9.22
N ILE A 256 -9.30 3.19 8.03
CA ILE A 256 -10.04 2.81 6.83
C ILE A 256 -9.47 1.52 6.27
N MET A 257 -10.34 0.75 5.64
CA MET A 257 -9.95 -0.46 4.94
C MET A 257 -10.84 -0.66 3.73
N GLY A 258 -10.31 -1.27 2.69
CA GLY A 258 -11.06 -1.54 1.47
C GLY A 258 -10.24 -2.28 0.44
N ILE A 259 -10.88 -2.53 -0.69
CA ILE A 259 -10.24 -3.09 -1.88
C ILE A 259 -10.09 -1.96 -2.90
N PHE A 260 -8.89 -1.83 -3.41
CA PHE A 260 -8.53 -0.89 -4.48
C PHE A 260 -8.14 -1.66 -5.73
N THR A 261 -8.77 -1.32 -6.86
CA THR A 261 -8.47 -1.94 -8.15
C THR A 261 -7.43 -1.12 -8.90
N VAL A 262 -6.32 -1.75 -9.25
CA VAL A 262 -5.26 -1.21 -10.11
C VAL A 262 -5.44 -1.80 -11.50
N ASN A 263 -5.78 -0.95 -12.47
CA ASN A 263 -5.93 -1.35 -13.87
C ASN A 263 -4.64 -1.12 -14.66
N ASP A 264 -3.99 0.01 -14.43
CA ASP A 264 -2.74 0.40 -15.09
C ASP A 264 -1.70 0.79 -14.03
N PRO A 265 -0.74 -0.10 -13.72
CA PRO A 265 0.28 0.17 -12.70
C PRO A 265 1.22 1.33 -13.03
N VAL A 266 1.25 1.80 -14.28
CA VAL A 266 2.06 2.96 -14.67
C VAL A 266 1.44 4.27 -14.20
N THR A 267 0.11 4.35 -14.24
CA THR A 267 -0.63 5.58 -13.95
C THR A 267 -1.43 5.53 -12.64
N ASP A 268 -1.79 4.33 -12.19
CA ASP A 268 -2.61 4.15 -11.00
C ASP A 268 -1.76 4.26 -9.73
N TYR A 269 -2.22 5.10 -8.81
CA TYR A 269 -1.67 5.19 -7.47
C TYR A 269 -2.79 5.55 -6.49
N LEU A 270 -2.57 5.20 -5.23
CA LEU A 270 -3.46 5.53 -4.12
C LEU A 270 -2.78 6.53 -3.19
N GLU A 271 -3.54 7.47 -2.67
CA GLU A 271 -3.17 8.36 -1.58
C GLU A 271 -4.23 8.27 -0.48
N ILE A 272 -3.85 8.58 0.74
CA ILE A 272 -4.76 8.72 1.87
C ILE A 272 -4.84 10.18 2.24
N ALA A 273 -6.05 10.69 2.29
CA ALA A 273 -6.34 12.05 2.71
C ALA A 273 -7.03 12.06 4.07
N TRP A 274 -6.85 13.13 4.80
CA TRP A 274 -7.57 13.41 6.04
C TRP A 274 -7.87 14.89 6.18
N TRP A 275 -8.88 15.19 6.95
CA TRP A 275 -9.29 16.55 7.28
C TRP A 275 -9.77 16.62 8.73
N SER A 276 -9.64 17.79 9.33
CA SER A 276 -10.25 18.10 10.63
C SER A 276 -10.71 19.54 10.70
N GLU A 277 -11.73 19.77 11.47
CA GLU A 277 -12.26 21.12 11.75
C GLU A 277 -11.36 22.00 12.62
N SER A 278 -10.22 21.48 13.11
CA SER A 278 -9.27 22.20 13.93
C SER A 278 -7.83 21.93 13.51
N ILE A 279 -7.02 22.99 13.43
CA ILE A 279 -5.56 22.89 13.21
C ILE A 279 -4.82 22.30 14.43
N LEU A 280 -5.50 22.15 15.56
CA LEU A 280 -4.96 21.51 16.76
C LEU A 280 -5.16 19.99 16.75
N VAL A 281 -5.72 19.46 15.66
CA VAL A 281 -5.76 18.04 15.38
C VAL A 281 -4.64 17.71 14.39
N TYR A 282 -3.85 16.69 14.71
CA TYR A 282 -2.74 16.23 13.87
C TYR A 282 -2.50 14.73 14.06
N LEU A 283 -1.69 14.14 13.20
CA LEU A 283 -1.25 12.75 13.33
C LEU A 283 0.07 12.73 14.09
N GLU A 284 0.12 11.99 15.21
CA GLU A 284 1.22 12.05 16.17
C GLU A 284 2.06 10.76 16.17
N HIS A 285 3.35 10.94 16.11
CA HIS A 285 4.35 9.91 16.38
C HIS A 285 4.74 9.94 17.88
N TYR A 286 4.99 8.79 18.45
CA TYR A 286 5.50 8.68 19.82
C TYR A 286 6.80 7.92 19.86
N ASP A 287 7.80 8.50 20.48
CA ASP A 287 9.09 7.86 20.73
C ASP A 287 8.96 6.59 21.58
N ALA A 288 9.90 5.70 21.41
CA ALA A 288 10.05 4.52 22.27
C ALA A 288 10.21 4.92 23.74
N ARG A 289 9.61 4.17 24.64
CA ARG A 289 9.69 4.42 26.09
C ARG A 289 10.51 3.37 26.82
N THR A 290 11.14 3.79 27.90
CA THR A 290 12.06 2.93 28.69
C THR A 290 11.44 2.38 29.98
N ALA A 291 10.33 2.94 30.45
CA ALA A 291 9.69 2.52 31.71
C ALA A 291 8.15 2.45 31.59
N PRO A 292 7.52 1.30 31.34
CA PRO A 292 8.13 0.05 30.85
C PRO A 292 8.68 0.23 29.45
N VAL A 293 9.60 -0.65 29.05
CA VAL A 293 10.14 -0.64 27.67
C VAL A 293 8.99 -0.90 26.69
N ARG A 294 8.79 0.05 25.78
CA ARG A 294 7.76 0.00 24.72
C ARG A 294 8.35 0.56 23.43
N PRO A 295 8.02 -0.03 22.27
CA PRO A 295 8.41 0.50 20.98
C PRO A 295 7.78 1.87 20.71
N GLU A 296 8.31 2.58 19.74
CA GLU A 296 7.71 3.76 19.14
C GLU A 296 6.34 3.47 18.52
N ILE A 297 5.53 4.50 18.37
CA ILE A 297 4.21 4.42 17.71
C ILE A 297 4.27 5.33 16.50
N SER A 298 4.13 4.76 15.31
CA SER A 298 4.07 5.52 14.06
C SER A 298 2.78 6.33 13.98
N SER A 299 2.87 7.54 13.45
CA SER A 299 1.71 8.41 13.21
C SER A 299 0.75 7.80 12.17
N VAL A 300 1.29 7.02 11.24
CA VAL A 300 0.55 6.31 10.19
C VAL A 300 1.13 4.93 10.00
N VAL A 301 0.25 3.95 9.79
CA VAL A 301 0.61 2.62 9.28
C VAL A 301 -0.36 2.25 8.18
N LEU A 302 0.18 1.98 6.99
CA LEU A 302 -0.55 1.47 5.84
C LEU A 302 -0.03 0.08 5.50
N THR A 303 -0.94 -0.86 5.27
CA THR A 303 -0.62 -2.17 4.69
C THR A 303 -1.39 -2.36 3.41
N ALA A 304 -0.74 -2.92 2.42
CA ALA A 304 -1.31 -3.28 1.13
C ALA A 304 -0.96 -4.72 0.80
N THR A 305 -1.90 -5.48 0.27
CA THR A 305 -1.67 -6.87 -0.16
C THR A 305 -2.52 -7.18 -1.38
N LEU A 306 -1.94 -7.78 -2.41
CA LEU A 306 -2.67 -8.27 -3.57
C LEU A 306 -3.63 -9.39 -3.14
N VAL A 307 -4.91 -9.26 -3.48
CA VAL A 307 -5.97 -10.25 -3.20
C VAL A 307 -6.31 -11.04 -4.45
N SER A 308 -6.39 -10.37 -5.59
CA SER A 308 -6.77 -10.97 -6.87
C SER A 308 -6.03 -10.28 -8.01
N ALA A 309 -5.50 -11.05 -8.94
CA ALA A 309 -5.05 -10.48 -10.21
C ALA A 309 -6.28 -10.15 -11.06
N VAL A 310 -6.30 -8.98 -11.69
CA VAL A 310 -7.31 -8.67 -12.71
C VAL A 310 -6.99 -9.55 -13.90
N GLY A 311 -7.91 -10.45 -14.26
CA GLY A 311 -7.78 -11.24 -15.49
C GLY A 311 -7.95 -10.32 -16.70
N GLU A 312 -7.07 -10.48 -17.69
CA GLU A 312 -7.23 -9.88 -19.01
C GLU A 312 -8.50 -10.38 -19.71
#